data_d7f721f36ab3616dd5af1d6f22030927
#
_entry.id   d7f721f36ab3616dd5af1d6f22030927
#
_cell.length_a   1.000
_cell.length_b   1.000
_cell.length_c   1.000
_cell.angle_alpha   90.00
_cell.angle_beta   90.00
_cell.angle_gamma   90.00
#
_symmetry.space_group_name_H-M   'P 1'
#
loop_
_entity.id
_entity.type
_entity.pdbx_description
1 polymer ?
#
loop_
_entity_poly.entity_id
_entity_poly.type
_entity_poly.pdbx_seq_one_letter_code
_entity_poly.pdbx_strand_id
1 'polypeptide(L)'
;MKIALLTLLCVIASNEPDFVSQQKKYPRVRNAYHEKEALLTRRLKEHNLSLDNLNILIMAYKTECIMDIYAKKREDKVYKKITTYKICARSGSLGPKRRQGDLQIPEGFYHINHFNPTSN
;
A
#
# COMPACT_ATOMS: atom_id res chain seq x y z
N MET A 1 35.77 40.58 32.23
CA MET A 1 35.87 39.62 31.12
C MET A 1 34.84 38.53 31.33
N LYS A 2 33.73 38.52 30.56
CA LYS A 2 32.68 37.49 30.60
C LYS A 2 32.94 36.57 29.43
N ILE A 3 33.30 35.32 29.72
CA ILE A 3 33.47 34.26 28.71
C ILE A 3 32.09 33.69 28.45
N ALA A 4 31.55 33.97 27.25
CA ALA A 4 30.32 33.37 26.78
C ALA A 4 30.62 31.95 26.28
N LEU A 5 30.16 30.93 27.00
CA LEU A 5 30.22 29.52 26.58
C LEU A 5 29.15 29.28 25.56
N LEU A 6 29.52 29.21 24.29
CA LEU A 6 28.66 28.90 23.16
C LEU A 6 28.49 27.38 23.10
N THR A 7 27.40 26.86 23.69
CA THR A 7 27.03 25.45 23.58
C THR A 7 26.47 25.19 22.16
N LEU A 8 27.28 24.57 21.31
CA LEU A 8 26.89 24.06 20.01
C LEU A 8 25.97 22.84 20.22
N LEU A 9 24.65 23.06 20.12
CA LEU A 9 23.65 22.01 20.16
C LEU A 9 23.67 21.29 18.79
N CYS A 10 24.40 20.17 18.73
CA CYS A 10 24.40 19.29 17.55
C CYS A 10 23.05 18.58 17.49
N VAL A 11 22.12 19.11 16.68
CA VAL A 11 20.86 18.41 16.34
C VAL A 11 21.24 17.27 15.39
N ILE A 12 21.37 16.07 15.96
CA ILE A 12 21.46 14.84 15.16
C ILE A 12 20.05 14.60 14.59
N ALA A 13 19.84 15.02 13.34
CA ALA A 13 18.67 14.62 12.60
C ALA A 13 18.75 13.09 12.39
N SER A 14 18.02 12.34 13.20
CA SER A 14 17.82 10.91 12.99
C SER A 14 17.00 10.76 11.71
N ASN A 15 17.68 10.50 10.59
CA ASN A 15 17.03 10.05 9.36
C ASN A 15 16.49 8.64 9.60
N GLU A 16 15.27 8.54 10.13
CA GLU A 16 14.55 7.28 10.14
C GLU A 16 14.42 6.81 8.69
N PRO A 17 14.80 5.56 8.39
CA PRO A 17 14.71 5.06 7.03
C PRO A 17 13.25 5.09 6.57
N ASP A 18 13.02 5.64 5.38
CA ASP A 18 11.74 5.68 4.70
C ASP A 18 11.08 4.28 4.65
N PHE A 19 9.76 4.24 4.74
CA PHE A 19 8.96 3.00 4.74
C PHE A 19 9.33 2.07 3.57
N VAL A 20 9.47 2.61 2.35
CA VAL A 20 9.83 1.85 1.16
C VAL A 20 11.20 1.19 1.30
N SER A 21 12.17 1.93 1.82
CA SER A 21 13.53 1.43 2.09
C SER A 21 13.54 0.32 3.11
N GLN A 22 12.71 0.43 4.16
CA GLN A 22 12.54 -0.64 5.15
C GLN A 22 11.92 -1.90 4.54
N GLN A 23 10.88 -1.76 3.72
CA GLN A 23 10.23 -2.88 3.04
C GLN A 23 11.16 -3.56 2.03
N LYS A 24 11.98 -2.81 1.31
CA LYS A 24 12.96 -3.33 0.35
C LYS A 24 14.12 -4.12 1.00
N LYS A 25 14.26 -4.16 2.32
CA LYS A 25 15.19 -5.08 3.00
C LYS A 25 14.80 -6.55 2.80
N TYR A 26 13.54 -6.84 2.54
CA TYR A 26 13.04 -8.19 2.32
C TYR A 26 13.17 -8.59 0.84
N PRO A 27 13.77 -9.77 0.53
CA PRO A 27 13.99 -10.22 -0.85
C PRO A 27 12.71 -10.28 -1.68
N ARG A 28 11.61 -10.78 -1.10
CA ARG A 28 10.31 -10.87 -1.75
C ARG A 28 9.80 -9.50 -2.22
N VAL A 29 9.97 -8.48 -1.40
CA VAL A 29 9.56 -7.11 -1.74
C VAL A 29 10.44 -6.54 -2.84
N ARG A 30 11.78 -6.71 -2.76
CA ARG A 30 12.70 -6.28 -3.83
C ARG A 30 12.34 -6.89 -5.18
N ASN A 31 12.09 -8.20 -5.20
CA ASN A 31 11.72 -8.91 -6.42
C ASN A 31 10.40 -8.37 -7.00
N ALA A 32 9.39 -8.14 -6.15
CA ALA A 32 8.13 -7.55 -6.58
C ALA A 32 8.31 -6.15 -7.19
N TYR A 33 9.13 -5.29 -6.59
CA TYR A 33 9.48 -3.99 -7.17
C TYR A 33 10.16 -4.16 -8.54
N HIS A 34 11.21 -4.99 -8.61
CA HIS A 34 11.95 -5.24 -9.86
C HIS A 34 11.03 -5.70 -11.01
N GLU A 35 10.09 -6.58 -10.71
CA GLU A 35 9.20 -7.16 -11.73
C GLU A 35 8.02 -6.25 -12.11
N LYS A 36 7.51 -5.45 -11.19
CA LYS A 36 6.19 -4.81 -11.35
C LYS A 36 6.24 -3.29 -11.43
N GLU A 37 7.30 -2.62 -10.95
CA GLU A 37 7.36 -1.16 -10.87
C GLU A 37 7.20 -0.50 -12.24
N ALA A 38 7.91 -0.99 -13.26
CA ALA A 38 7.82 -0.43 -14.62
C ALA A 38 6.41 -0.59 -15.22
N LEU A 39 5.77 -1.73 -15.00
CA LEU A 39 4.40 -1.99 -15.45
C LEU A 39 3.39 -1.08 -14.76
N LEU A 40 3.50 -0.93 -13.44
CA LEU A 40 2.62 -0.05 -12.67
C LEU A 40 2.79 1.41 -13.08
N THR A 41 4.03 1.87 -13.22
CA THR A 41 4.33 3.24 -13.68
C THR A 41 3.71 3.53 -15.03
N ARG A 42 3.82 2.59 -15.99
CA ARG A 42 3.19 2.72 -17.31
C ARG A 42 1.67 2.83 -17.20
N ARG A 43 1.02 1.93 -16.47
CA ARG A 43 -0.43 1.94 -16.27
C ARG A 43 -0.92 3.24 -15.62
N LEU A 44 -0.21 3.73 -14.62
CA LEU A 44 -0.56 4.99 -13.97
C LEU A 44 -0.43 6.18 -14.92
N LYS A 45 0.61 6.21 -15.76
CA LYS A 45 0.79 7.26 -16.78
C LYS A 45 -0.36 7.30 -17.80
N GLU A 46 -0.91 6.15 -18.20
CA GLU A 46 -2.08 6.07 -19.08
C GLU A 46 -3.31 6.80 -18.51
N HIS A 47 -3.36 6.95 -17.18
CA HIS A 47 -4.41 7.68 -16.46
C HIS A 47 -3.98 9.08 -15.96
N ASN A 48 -2.81 9.58 -16.39
CA ASN A 48 -2.20 10.82 -15.90
C ASN A 48 -1.93 10.83 -14.39
N LEU A 49 -1.51 9.69 -13.84
CA LEU A 49 -1.17 9.48 -12.44
C LEU A 49 0.32 9.17 -12.27
N SER A 50 0.88 9.44 -11.08
CA SER A 50 2.24 9.10 -10.68
C SER A 50 2.25 8.44 -9.31
N LEU A 51 3.30 7.66 -9.00
CA LEU A 51 3.43 6.95 -7.72
C LEU A 51 3.50 7.88 -6.51
N ASP A 52 4.02 9.10 -6.69
CA ASP A 52 4.31 10.01 -5.57
C ASP A 52 3.08 10.70 -4.99
N ASN A 53 1.99 10.75 -5.76
CA ASN A 53 0.78 11.50 -5.39
C ASN A 53 -0.49 10.67 -5.62
N LEU A 54 -0.61 9.52 -4.95
CA LEU A 54 -1.74 8.61 -5.11
C LEU A 54 -2.53 8.41 -3.83
N ASN A 55 -3.85 8.33 -4.00
CA ASN A 55 -4.75 7.59 -3.13
C ASN A 55 -5.24 6.35 -3.88
N ILE A 56 -5.22 5.20 -3.22
CA ILE A 56 -5.61 3.90 -3.79
C ILE A 56 -6.87 3.42 -3.08
N LEU A 57 -7.79 2.87 -3.87
CA LEU A 57 -8.96 2.14 -3.39
C LEU A 57 -8.94 0.74 -4.01
N ILE A 58 -9.00 -0.29 -3.17
CA ILE A 58 -9.10 -1.69 -3.58
C ILE A 58 -10.51 -2.17 -3.30
N MET A 59 -11.19 -2.68 -4.33
CA MET A 59 -12.54 -3.24 -4.20
C MET A 59 -12.51 -4.72 -4.57
N ALA A 60 -12.76 -5.59 -3.58
CA ALA A 60 -12.82 -7.02 -3.78
C ALA A 60 -14.30 -7.47 -3.83
N TYR A 61 -14.66 -8.17 -4.90
CA TYR A 61 -16.01 -8.69 -5.12
C TYR A 61 -15.97 -10.21 -4.95
N LYS A 62 -16.57 -10.68 -3.86
CA LYS A 62 -16.52 -12.09 -3.46
C LYS A 62 -17.27 -13.01 -4.41
N THR A 63 -18.41 -12.56 -4.92
CA THR A 63 -19.25 -13.33 -5.83
C THR A 63 -18.60 -13.49 -7.19
N GLU A 64 -18.10 -12.39 -7.74
CA GLU A 64 -17.46 -12.34 -9.06
C GLU A 64 -16.04 -12.86 -9.05
N CYS A 65 -15.46 -13.06 -7.86
CA CYS A 65 -14.06 -13.45 -7.67
C CYS A 65 -13.06 -12.51 -8.40
N ILE A 66 -13.30 -11.20 -8.31
CA ILE A 66 -12.43 -10.18 -8.88
C ILE A 66 -12.05 -9.14 -7.84
N MET A 67 -10.93 -8.46 -8.12
CA MET A 67 -10.43 -7.34 -7.34
C MET A 67 -10.09 -6.19 -8.28
N ASP A 68 -10.79 -5.08 -8.13
CA ASP A 68 -10.55 -3.85 -8.86
C ASP A 68 -9.63 -2.93 -8.08
N ILE A 69 -8.66 -2.36 -8.78
CA ILE A 69 -7.78 -1.33 -8.25
C ILE A 69 -8.15 -0.01 -8.88
N TYR A 70 -8.49 0.94 -8.02
CA TYR A 70 -8.76 2.32 -8.37
C TYR A 70 -7.68 3.22 -7.80
N ALA A 71 -7.37 4.30 -8.50
CA ALA A 71 -6.47 5.33 -8.02
C ALA A 71 -6.93 6.72 -8.43
N LYS A 72 -6.50 7.72 -7.66
CA LYS A 72 -6.66 9.14 -7.96
C LYS A 72 -5.46 9.91 -7.43
N LYS A 73 -5.24 11.14 -7.90
CA LYS A 73 -4.36 12.07 -7.21
C LYS A 73 -4.98 12.44 -5.86
N ARG A 74 -4.16 12.84 -4.91
CA ARG A 74 -4.65 13.22 -3.56
C ARG A 74 -5.67 14.35 -3.61
N GLU A 75 -5.49 15.31 -4.51
CA GLU A 75 -6.36 16.46 -4.73
C GLU A 75 -7.64 16.15 -5.54
N ASP A 76 -7.64 15.07 -6.32
CA ASP A 76 -8.78 14.68 -7.14
C ASP A 76 -9.96 14.18 -6.28
N LYS A 77 -11.18 14.41 -6.73
CA LYS A 77 -12.40 13.88 -6.08
C LYS A 77 -12.81 12.51 -6.59
N VAL A 78 -12.41 12.15 -7.80
CA VAL A 78 -12.90 10.95 -8.51
C VAL A 78 -11.79 9.93 -8.68
N TYR A 79 -12.06 8.69 -8.30
CA TYR A 79 -11.19 7.55 -8.55
C TYR A 79 -11.34 7.06 -10.00
N LYS A 80 -10.23 6.68 -10.62
CA LYS A 80 -10.17 6.03 -11.93
C LYS A 80 -9.84 4.56 -11.73
N LYS A 81 -10.52 3.67 -12.45
CA LYS A 81 -10.18 2.25 -12.45
C LYS A 81 -8.89 2.02 -13.22
N ILE A 82 -7.91 1.41 -12.59
CA ILE A 82 -6.57 1.18 -13.15
C ILE A 82 -6.44 -0.23 -13.70
N THR A 83 -6.94 -1.22 -12.96
CA THR A 83 -6.83 -2.63 -13.37
C THR A 83 -7.79 -3.50 -12.58
N THR A 84 -8.04 -4.70 -13.11
CA THR A 84 -8.79 -5.78 -12.45
C THR A 84 -7.90 -6.99 -12.34
N TYR A 85 -7.93 -7.64 -11.18
CA TYR A 85 -7.29 -8.93 -10.93
C TYR A 85 -8.34 -10.00 -10.66
N LYS A 86 -8.05 -11.22 -11.12
CA LYS A 86 -8.83 -12.40 -10.75
C LYS A 86 -8.42 -12.88 -9.37
N ILE A 87 -9.37 -13.18 -8.49
CA ILE A 87 -9.12 -13.83 -7.21
C ILE A 87 -9.12 -15.33 -7.46
N CYS A 88 -7.95 -15.96 -7.39
CA CYS A 88 -7.78 -17.38 -7.73
C CYS A 88 -8.33 -18.32 -6.66
N ALA A 89 -8.29 -17.91 -5.39
CA ALA A 89 -8.77 -18.70 -4.26
C ALA A 89 -9.28 -17.80 -3.14
N ARG A 90 -10.29 -18.28 -2.43
CA ARG A 90 -10.84 -17.63 -1.24
C ARG A 90 -11.27 -18.67 -0.22
N SER A 91 -11.25 -18.30 1.04
CA SER A 91 -11.79 -19.12 2.13
C SER A 91 -13.26 -18.76 2.41
N GLY A 92 -13.98 -19.67 3.06
CA GLY A 92 -15.34 -19.46 3.51
C GLY A 92 -16.39 -19.46 2.40
N SER A 93 -17.61 -19.11 2.79
CA SER A 93 -18.76 -18.95 1.92
C SER A 93 -19.12 -17.48 1.72
N LEU A 94 -20.21 -17.17 1.02
CA LEU A 94 -20.73 -15.80 0.94
C LEU A 94 -21.30 -15.37 2.31
N GLY A 95 -21.23 -14.07 2.57
CA GLY A 95 -21.65 -13.45 3.83
C GLY A 95 -20.52 -12.93 4.68
N PRO A 96 -20.82 -12.13 5.70
CA PRO A 96 -19.83 -11.43 6.49
C PRO A 96 -19.10 -12.37 7.47
N LYS A 97 -17.90 -11.97 7.85
CA LYS A 97 -17.18 -12.58 8.97
C LYS A 97 -17.87 -12.25 10.28
N ARG A 98 -18.12 -13.28 11.11
CA ARG A 98 -18.84 -13.14 12.38
C ARG A 98 -17.98 -13.37 13.61
N ARG A 99 -16.90 -14.17 13.51
CA ARG A 99 -15.99 -14.49 14.61
C ARG A 99 -14.60 -14.85 14.09
N GLN A 100 -13.63 -14.80 14.98
CA GLN A 100 -12.28 -15.30 14.67
C GLN A 100 -12.33 -16.82 14.39
N GLY A 101 -11.60 -17.30 13.39
CA GLY A 101 -11.52 -18.71 13.03
C GLY A 101 -12.71 -19.27 12.23
N ASP A 102 -13.68 -18.44 11.83
CA ASP A 102 -14.82 -18.89 11.00
C ASP A 102 -14.48 -19.03 9.51
N LEU A 103 -13.22 -18.84 9.13
CA LEU A 103 -12.70 -18.92 7.77
C LEU A 103 -13.34 -17.93 6.78
N GLN A 104 -14.24 -17.07 7.22
CA GLN A 104 -14.89 -16.08 6.38
C GLN A 104 -14.00 -14.89 6.07
N ILE A 105 -14.05 -14.42 4.83
CA ILE A 105 -13.44 -13.17 4.43
C ILE A 105 -14.31 -12.02 4.94
N PRO A 106 -13.75 -11.03 5.66
CA PRO A 106 -14.49 -9.87 6.11
C PRO A 106 -15.15 -9.10 4.96
N GLU A 107 -16.29 -8.48 5.26
CA GLU A 107 -16.99 -7.54 4.38
C GLU A 107 -17.05 -6.18 5.07
N GLY A 108 -16.89 -5.10 4.31
CA GLY A 108 -16.90 -3.72 4.82
C GLY A 108 -15.74 -2.90 4.30
N PHE A 109 -15.56 -1.71 4.90
CA PHE A 109 -14.50 -0.77 4.55
C PHE A 109 -13.37 -0.85 5.56
N TYR A 110 -12.15 -0.99 5.07
CA TYR A 110 -10.95 -1.12 5.88
C TYR A 110 -9.85 -0.19 5.38
N HIS A 111 -9.07 0.36 6.30
CA HIS A 111 -7.84 1.04 5.96
C HIS A 111 -6.67 0.06 5.99
N ILE A 112 -5.77 0.17 5.01
CA ILE A 112 -4.51 -0.58 5.04
C ILE A 112 -3.58 0.16 6.00
N ASN A 113 -3.27 -0.46 7.13
CA ASN A 113 -2.42 0.09 8.18
C ASN A 113 -1.16 -0.74 8.45
N HIS A 114 -1.03 -1.90 7.82
CA HIS A 114 0.10 -2.80 8.02
C HIS A 114 0.45 -3.55 6.73
N PHE A 115 1.75 -3.66 6.45
CA PHE A 115 2.30 -4.50 5.38
C PHE A 115 3.18 -5.58 6.01
N ASN A 116 2.85 -6.84 5.78
CA ASN A 116 3.64 -7.98 6.25
C ASN A 116 4.51 -8.54 5.12
N PRO A 117 5.81 -8.23 5.07
CA PRO A 117 6.70 -8.69 4.01
C PRO A 117 7.04 -10.18 4.10
N THR A 118 6.71 -10.82 5.23
CA THR A 118 6.98 -12.25 5.51
C THR A 118 5.70 -13.10 5.54
N SER A 119 4.57 -12.56 5.08
CA SER A 119 3.33 -13.33 4.97
C SER A 119 3.49 -14.52 4.02
N ASN A 120 3.08 -15.69 4.46
CA ASN A 120 3.02 -16.92 3.68
C ASN A 120 1.77 -16.96 2.82
#